data_ed401490dc47079cc1053dad634849c9
#
_entry.id   ed401490dc47079cc1053dad634849c9
#
_cell.length_a   1.000
_cell.length_b   1.000
_cell.length_c   1.000
_cell.angle_alpha   90.00
_cell.angle_beta   90.00
_cell.angle_gamma   90.00
#
_symmetry.space_group_name_H-M   'P 1'
#
loop_
_entity.id
_entity.type
_entity.pdbx_description
1 polymer ?
#
loop_
_entity_poly.entity_id
_entity_poly.type
_entity_poly.pdbx_seq_one_letter_code
_entity_poly.pdbx_strand_id
1 'polypeptide(L)'
;KDELSDVNVGKPIAGSKIRIDEQTGEIIYFSEQNMQGYYKDPEKTQEILKDGWIYSGDKGKIDENGSLHIVGRVKDAFKTEKGKYITPNPIEENLLKSDLLEQACVVGLTTPQPIALVNLSENGLNKDNKQVSVELKVHIEKVNQNLANYERISTIVVTKEIWSEQNKLLTPTLKVKRNKIDEKYMNKYLDWHRETENIIMES
;
A
#
# COMPACT_ATOMS: atom_id res chain seq x y z
N LYS A 1 6.89 -19.55 7.64
CA LYS A 1 6.28 -18.20 7.77
C LYS A 1 7.01 -17.35 6.74
N ASP A 2 6.48 -17.32 5.53
CA ASP A 2 6.95 -16.39 4.51
C ASP A 2 6.48 -15.01 4.96
N GLU A 3 7.42 -14.19 5.41
CA GLU A 3 7.18 -12.83 5.85
C GLU A 3 6.66 -12.03 4.65
N LEU A 4 5.60 -11.28 4.85
CA LEU A 4 5.19 -10.17 3.99
C LEU A 4 6.47 -9.42 3.58
N SER A 5 6.60 -9.03 2.33
CA SER A 5 7.81 -8.44 1.75
C SER A 5 8.18 -7.11 2.43
N ASP A 6 8.75 -7.23 3.63
CA ASP A 6 9.33 -6.09 4.32
C ASP A 6 10.69 -5.79 3.69
N VAL A 7 10.89 -4.55 3.28
CA VAL A 7 12.20 -4.13 2.79
C VAL A 7 13.15 -3.99 3.98
N ASN A 8 14.04 -4.97 4.14
CA ASN A 8 15.12 -4.90 5.12
C ASN A 8 16.17 -3.89 4.65
N VAL A 9 16.32 -2.78 5.39
CA VAL A 9 17.29 -1.71 5.10
C VAL A 9 18.55 -1.79 5.97
N GLY A 10 18.64 -2.81 6.83
CA GLY A 10 19.80 -3.05 7.67
C GLY A 10 19.79 -2.31 8.99
N LYS A 11 20.97 -2.21 9.61
CA LYS A 11 21.15 -1.56 10.92
C LYS A 11 21.56 -0.10 10.77
N PRO A 12 21.24 0.75 11.78
CA PRO A 12 21.73 2.12 11.81
C PRO A 12 23.25 2.18 11.71
N ILE A 13 23.77 3.10 10.92
CA ILE A 13 25.21 3.38 10.87
C ILE A 13 25.66 4.12 12.14
N ALA A 14 26.98 4.09 12.41
CA ALA A 14 27.55 4.80 13.57
C ALA A 14 27.17 6.29 13.55
N GLY A 15 26.78 6.82 14.70
CA GLY A 15 26.32 8.21 14.83
C GLY A 15 24.85 8.45 14.46
N SER A 16 24.14 7.44 13.94
CA SER A 16 22.70 7.51 13.67
C SER A 16 21.88 6.84 14.78
N LYS A 17 20.69 7.36 15.03
CA LYS A 17 19.71 6.80 15.96
C LYS A 17 18.38 6.64 15.23
N ILE A 18 17.68 5.53 15.49
CA ILE A 18 16.37 5.25 14.92
C ILE A 18 15.42 4.87 16.06
N ARG A 19 14.19 5.33 15.95
CA ARG A 19 13.08 4.89 16.81
C ARG A 19 11.83 4.73 15.96
N ILE A 20 10.95 3.87 16.42
CA ILE A 20 9.62 3.69 15.83
C ILE A 20 8.63 4.38 16.75
N ASP A 21 7.80 5.25 16.21
CA ASP A 21 6.72 5.89 16.94
C ASP A 21 5.69 4.85 17.37
N GLU A 22 5.35 4.80 18.65
CA GLU A 22 4.47 3.78 19.21
C GLU A 22 3.02 3.89 18.72
N GLN A 23 2.56 5.07 18.33
CA GLN A 23 1.17 5.28 17.90
C GLN A 23 0.98 5.10 16.40
N THR A 24 1.89 5.63 15.61
CA THR A 24 1.79 5.67 14.15
C THR A 24 2.59 4.55 13.47
N GLY A 25 3.59 3.99 14.16
CA GLY A 25 4.59 3.09 13.58
C GLY A 25 5.59 3.80 12.68
N GLU A 26 5.66 5.14 12.75
CA GLU A 26 6.54 5.95 11.91
C GLU A 26 8.01 5.75 12.28
N ILE A 27 8.86 5.63 11.26
CA ILE A 27 10.32 5.63 11.41
C ILE A 27 10.75 7.07 11.65
N ILE A 28 11.34 7.32 12.82
CA ILE A 28 11.91 8.60 13.19
C ILE A 28 13.40 8.42 13.39
N TYR A 29 14.23 9.19 12.70
CA TYR A 29 15.68 9.03 12.80
C TYR A 29 16.41 10.34 13.04
N PHE A 30 17.58 10.21 13.69
CA PHE A 30 18.53 11.30 13.94
C PHE A 30 19.88 10.92 13.37
N SER A 31 20.55 11.89 12.74
CA SER A 31 21.96 11.79 12.32
C SER A 31 22.56 13.18 12.28
N GLU A 32 23.85 13.29 12.60
CA GLU A 32 24.61 14.54 12.40
C GLU A 32 24.70 14.95 10.94
N GLN A 33 24.45 14.02 10.01
CA GLN A 33 24.45 14.21 8.57
C GLN A 33 23.05 14.52 8.01
N ASN A 34 22.06 14.76 8.87
CA ASN A 34 20.72 15.11 8.43
C ASN A 34 20.72 16.40 7.59
N MET A 35 19.77 16.48 6.66
CA MET A 35 19.55 17.70 5.88
C MET A 35 19.28 18.90 6.81
N GLN A 36 19.67 20.08 6.37
CA GLN A 36 19.33 21.34 7.05
C GLN A 36 17.87 21.75 6.78
N GLY A 37 17.27 21.24 5.70
CA GLY A 37 15.90 21.52 5.31
C GLY A 37 15.68 21.36 3.81
N TYR A 38 14.44 21.52 3.37
CA TYR A 38 14.06 21.56 1.96
C TYR A 38 14.37 22.94 1.36
N TYR A 39 14.93 22.95 0.16
CA TYR A 39 15.27 24.20 -0.54
C TYR A 39 14.01 25.05 -0.79
N LYS A 40 13.98 26.26 -0.27
CA LYS A 40 12.87 27.23 -0.39
C LYS A 40 11.51 26.72 0.10
N ASP A 41 11.49 25.71 0.98
CA ASP A 41 10.26 25.14 1.55
C ASP A 41 10.39 24.99 3.07
N PRO A 42 10.28 26.10 3.82
CA PRO A 42 10.41 26.07 5.27
C PRO A 42 9.23 25.36 5.96
N GLU A 43 8.03 25.38 5.38
CA GLU A 43 6.85 24.73 5.93
C GLU A 43 7.05 23.21 5.94
N LYS A 44 7.46 22.64 4.81
CA LYS A 44 7.76 21.22 4.71
C LYS A 44 8.97 20.83 5.57
N THR A 45 9.93 21.72 5.74
CA THR A 45 11.06 21.49 6.63
C THR A 45 10.59 21.35 8.07
N GLN A 46 9.74 22.26 8.57
CA GLN A 46 9.18 22.20 9.93
C GLN A 46 8.28 20.98 10.15
N GLU A 47 7.55 20.54 9.13
CA GLU A 47 6.73 19.33 9.21
C GLU A 47 7.59 18.09 9.51
N ILE A 48 8.75 17.99 8.86
CA ILE A 48 9.57 16.77 8.83
C ILE A 48 10.73 16.81 9.82
N LEU A 49 11.39 17.95 9.99
CA LEU A 49 12.56 18.10 10.85
C LEU A 49 12.16 18.78 12.16
N LYS A 50 12.21 18.04 13.27
CA LYS A 50 11.86 18.53 14.62
C LYS A 50 12.97 18.17 15.59
N ASP A 51 13.60 19.17 16.22
CA ASP A 51 14.67 18.98 17.22
C ASP A 51 15.81 18.06 16.73
N GLY A 52 16.16 18.18 15.44
CA GLY A 52 17.20 17.36 14.80
C GLY A 52 16.75 15.96 14.39
N TRP A 53 15.52 15.56 14.71
CA TRP A 53 14.94 14.30 14.28
C TRP A 53 14.13 14.46 13.00
N ILE A 54 14.30 13.52 12.07
CA ILE A 54 13.52 13.46 10.83
C ILE A 54 12.37 12.47 10.98
N TYR A 55 11.17 12.95 10.74
CA TYR A 55 9.93 12.19 10.62
C TYR A 55 9.79 11.75 9.16
N SER A 56 10.07 10.48 8.90
CA SER A 56 10.24 9.98 7.51
C SER A 56 8.94 9.90 6.71
N GLY A 57 7.81 9.80 7.39
CA GLY A 57 6.52 9.45 6.79
C GLY A 57 6.42 7.97 6.40
N ASP A 58 7.44 7.16 6.63
CA ASP A 58 7.45 5.74 6.38
C ASP A 58 7.17 4.96 7.67
N LYS A 59 6.40 3.89 7.59
CA LYS A 59 6.20 2.93 8.67
C LYS A 59 7.29 1.89 8.68
N GLY A 60 7.72 1.49 9.87
CA GLY A 60 8.73 0.46 10.01
C GLY A 60 8.63 -0.35 11.27
N LYS A 61 9.44 -1.39 11.33
CA LYS A 61 9.69 -2.19 12.53
C LYS A 61 11.18 -2.49 12.65
N ILE A 62 11.64 -2.71 13.87
CA ILE A 62 13.00 -3.18 14.14
C ILE A 62 12.89 -4.63 14.57
N ASP A 63 13.63 -5.52 13.91
CA ASP A 63 13.64 -6.94 14.22
C ASP A 63 14.52 -7.26 15.44
N GLU A 64 14.51 -8.53 15.88
CA GLU A 64 15.31 -9.02 17.03
C GLU A 64 16.82 -8.85 16.82
N ASN A 65 17.28 -8.76 15.58
CA ASN A 65 18.68 -8.52 15.21
C ASN A 65 19.05 -7.03 15.18
N GLY A 66 18.07 -6.13 15.40
CA GLY A 66 18.24 -4.68 15.33
C GLY A 66 18.24 -4.12 13.91
N SER A 67 17.75 -4.88 12.91
CA SER A 67 17.61 -4.42 11.53
C SER A 67 16.26 -3.69 11.34
N LEU A 68 16.29 -2.57 10.65
CA LEU A 68 15.10 -1.81 10.28
C LEU A 68 14.46 -2.41 9.04
N HIS A 69 13.15 -2.56 9.09
CA HIS A 69 12.31 -2.96 7.97
C HIS A 69 11.30 -1.87 7.65
N ILE A 70 11.19 -1.47 6.40
CA ILE A 70 10.13 -0.56 5.93
C ILE A 70 8.91 -1.40 5.57
N VAL A 71 7.75 -1.06 6.14
CA VAL A 71 6.49 -1.79 5.94
C VAL A 71 5.43 -0.97 5.19
N GLY A 72 5.70 0.30 4.87
CA GLY A 72 4.79 1.14 4.10
C GLY A 72 4.89 2.61 4.41
N ARG A 73 3.85 3.38 4.09
CA ARG A 73 3.73 4.81 4.38
C ARG A 73 2.73 5.08 5.50
N VAL A 74 3.01 6.05 6.35
CA VAL A 74 2.08 6.49 7.40
C VAL A 74 0.79 7.04 6.79
N LYS A 75 0.92 7.89 5.76
CA LYS A 75 -0.22 8.54 5.08
C LYS A 75 -1.04 7.59 4.21
N ASP A 76 -0.50 6.43 3.82
CA ASP A 76 -1.20 5.44 2.99
C ASP A 76 -2.04 4.48 3.84
N ALA A 77 -1.74 4.37 5.14
CA ALA A 77 -2.54 3.56 6.02
C ALA A 77 -3.95 4.16 6.18
N PHE A 78 -4.95 3.33 6.03
CA PHE A 78 -6.35 3.73 6.19
C PHE A 78 -7.06 2.92 7.27
N LYS A 79 -8.19 3.44 7.74
CA LYS A 79 -9.01 2.80 8.75
C LYS A 79 -10.28 2.26 8.11
N THR A 80 -10.55 0.97 8.26
CA THR A 80 -11.79 0.35 7.79
C THR A 80 -12.99 0.81 8.63
N GLU A 81 -14.22 0.55 8.17
CA GLU A 81 -15.45 0.80 8.93
C GLU A 81 -15.41 0.17 10.32
N LYS A 82 -14.82 -1.02 10.47
CA LYS A 82 -14.64 -1.72 11.76
C LYS A 82 -13.53 -1.16 12.64
N GLY A 83 -12.93 -0.04 12.23
CA GLY A 83 -11.91 0.65 13.01
C GLY A 83 -10.51 0.03 12.97
N LYS A 84 -10.24 -0.91 12.06
CA LYS A 84 -8.93 -1.55 11.91
C LYS A 84 -8.06 -0.78 10.93
N TYR A 85 -6.81 -0.51 11.32
CA TYR A 85 -5.82 0.10 10.46
C TYR A 85 -5.23 -0.92 9.50
N ILE A 86 -5.22 -0.57 8.23
CA ILE A 86 -4.63 -1.37 7.14
C ILE A 86 -3.41 -0.64 6.61
N THR A 87 -2.31 -1.34 6.44
CA THR A 87 -1.13 -0.87 5.71
C THR A 87 -1.14 -1.51 4.33
N PRO A 88 -1.49 -0.77 3.26
CA PRO A 88 -1.81 -1.38 1.97
C PRO A 88 -0.60 -1.90 1.21
N ASN A 89 0.57 -1.26 1.32
CA ASN A 89 1.75 -1.55 0.50
C ASN A 89 2.18 -3.03 0.51
N PRO A 90 2.34 -3.72 1.68
CA PRO A 90 2.73 -5.13 1.69
C PRO A 90 1.69 -6.04 1.02
N ILE A 91 0.42 -5.67 1.09
CA ILE A 91 -0.67 -6.42 0.47
C ILE A 91 -0.61 -6.24 -1.05
N GLU A 92 -0.44 -4.99 -1.51
CA GLU A 92 -0.30 -4.64 -2.93
C GLU A 92 0.91 -5.34 -3.56
N GLU A 93 2.05 -5.36 -2.89
CA GLU A 93 3.25 -6.07 -3.36
C GLU A 93 3.00 -7.58 -3.52
N ASN A 94 2.24 -8.19 -2.61
CA ASN A 94 1.87 -9.60 -2.73
C ASN A 94 0.86 -9.85 -3.85
N LEU A 95 -0.09 -8.94 -4.08
CA LEU A 95 -1.00 -9.02 -5.22
C LEU A 95 -0.23 -8.93 -6.55
N LEU A 96 0.73 -8.02 -6.65
CA LEU A 96 1.56 -7.80 -7.85
C LEU A 96 2.57 -8.92 -8.15
N LYS A 97 2.67 -9.96 -7.30
CA LYS A 97 3.38 -11.20 -7.66
C LYS A 97 2.64 -12.04 -8.72
N SER A 98 1.38 -11.72 -9.00
CA SER A 98 0.64 -12.30 -10.12
C SER A 98 1.07 -11.62 -11.42
N ASP A 99 1.43 -12.41 -12.42
CA ASP A 99 1.77 -11.94 -13.77
C ASP A 99 0.56 -11.40 -14.54
N LEU A 100 -0.66 -11.56 -14.01
CA LEU A 100 -1.88 -10.98 -14.57
C LEU A 100 -2.04 -9.50 -14.22
N LEU A 101 -1.33 -8.98 -13.22
CA LEU A 101 -1.55 -7.64 -12.67
C LEU A 101 -0.39 -6.70 -13.00
N GLU A 102 -0.71 -5.51 -13.49
CA GLU A 102 0.25 -4.42 -13.71
C GLU A 102 0.23 -3.44 -12.55
N GLN A 103 -0.97 -3.10 -12.04
CA GLN A 103 -1.16 -2.14 -10.96
C GLN A 103 -2.16 -2.70 -9.94
N ALA A 104 -1.92 -2.40 -8.67
CA ALA A 104 -2.84 -2.72 -7.59
C ALA A 104 -2.95 -1.54 -6.62
N CYS A 105 -4.15 -1.31 -6.10
CA CYS A 105 -4.43 -0.34 -5.05
C CYS A 105 -5.41 -0.94 -4.05
N VAL A 106 -4.94 -1.19 -2.83
CA VAL A 106 -5.78 -1.71 -1.75
C VAL A 106 -6.45 -0.55 -1.04
N VAL A 107 -7.78 -0.56 -0.99
CA VAL A 107 -8.65 0.49 -0.45
C VAL A 107 -9.70 -0.10 0.48
N GLY A 108 -10.43 0.74 1.22
CA GLY A 108 -11.45 0.23 2.12
C GLY A 108 -11.89 1.19 3.22
N LEU A 109 -11.81 2.51 2.99
CA LEU A 109 -12.23 3.53 3.96
C LEU A 109 -13.68 3.37 4.42
N THR A 110 -14.56 2.84 3.55
CA THR A 110 -16.00 2.70 3.79
C THR A 110 -16.46 1.25 3.87
N THR A 111 -15.53 0.29 3.82
CA THR A 111 -15.84 -1.15 3.81
C THR A 111 -15.43 -1.84 5.11
N PRO A 112 -16.15 -2.91 5.51
CA PRO A 112 -15.79 -3.71 6.69
C PRO A 112 -14.45 -4.44 6.56
N GLN A 113 -14.02 -4.75 5.32
CA GLN A 113 -12.74 -5.36 4.96
C GLN A 113 -12.17 -4.68 3.73
N PRO A 114 -10.84 -4.71 3.53
CA PRO A 114 -10.23 -4.15 2.35
C PRO A 114 -10.73 -4.81 1.06
N ILE A 115 -10.75 -4.04 -0.01
CA ILE A 115 -10.89 -4.50 -1.39
C ILE A 115 -9.66 -4.06 -2.18
N ALA A 116 -9.37 -4.71 -3.30
CA ALA A 116 -8.27 -4.32 -4.18
C ALA A 116 -8.81 -3.92 -5.55
N LEU A 117 -8.47 -2.71 -5.99
CA LEU A 117 -8.66 -2.28 -7.37
C LEU A 117 -7.39 -2.59 -8.14
N VAL A 118 -7.51 -3.15 -9.34
CA VAL A 118 -6.36 -3.58 -10.14
C VAL A 118 -6.51 -3.22 -11.61
N ASN A 119 -5.37 -2.99 -12.28
CA ASN A 119 -5.27 -3.06 -13.73
C ASN A 119 -4.56 -4.36 -14.14
N LEU A 120 -5.02 -4.94 -15.24
CA LEU A 120 -4.39 -6.11 -15.82
C LEU A 120 -3.08 -5.74 -16.53
N SER A 121 -2.12 -6.65 -16.47
CA SER A 121 -0.92 -6.63 -17.31
C SER A 121 -1.27 -7.01 -18.75
N GLU A 122 -0.31 -6.90 -19.64
CA GLU A 122 -0.45 -7.40 -21.02
C GLU A 122 -0.84 -8.89 -21.05
N ASN A 123 -0.24 -9.70 -20.17
CA ASN A 123 -0.60 -11.12 -20.05
C ASN A 123 -2.06 -11.31 -19.57
N GLY A 124 -2.51 -10.51 -18.63
CA GLY A 124 -3.89 -10.52 -18.16
C GLY A 124 -4.89 -10.09 -19.25
N LEU A 125 -4.55 -9.05 -20.02
CA LEU A 125 -5.39 -8.54 -21.12
C LEU A 125 -5.53 -9.54 -22.29
N ASN A 126 -4.55 -10.42 -22.47
CA ASN A 126 -4.59 -11.47 -23.52
C ASN A 126 -5.46 -12.69 -23.15
N LYS A 127 -6.01 -12.75 -21.94
CA LYS A 127 -6.90 -13.82 -21.47
C LYS A 127 -8.35 -13.38 -21.50
N ASP A 128 -9.26 -14.35 -21.56
CA ASP A 128 -10.67 -14.04 -21.36
C ASP A 128 -11.00 -13.77 -19.88
N ASN A 129 -12.07 -13.03 -19.63
CA ASN A 129 -12.48 -12.61 -18.29
C ASN A 129 -12.70 -13.79 -17.32
N LYS A 130 -13.13 -14.95 -17.83
CA LYS A 130 -13.37 -16.14 -17.02
C LYS A 130 -12.03 -16.74 -16.55
N GLN A 131 -11.05 -16.83 -17.43
CA GLN A 131 -9.70 -17.27 -17.08
C GLN A 131 -9.06 -16.33 -16.05
N VAL A 132 -9.11 -15.02 -16.29
CA VAL A 132 -8.62 -14.01 -15.35
C VAL A 132 -9.28 -14.17 -13.98
N SER A 133 -10.61 -14.31 -13.93
CA SER A 133 -11.35 -14.47 -12.67
C SER A 133 -10.93 -15.73 -11.90
N VAL A 134 -10.76 -16.85 -12.58
CA VAL A 134 -10.34 -18.11 -11.93
C VAL A 134 -8.93 -17.99 -11.36
N GLU A 135 -7.99 -17.47 -12.13
CA GLU A 135 -6.60 -17.34 -11.71
C GLU A 135 -6.44 -16.31 -10.58
N LEU A 136 -7.12 -15.16 -10.66
CA LEU A 136 -7.11 -14.15 -9.59
C LEU A 136 -7.76 -14.66 -8.30
N LYS A 137 -8.79 -15.50 -8.40
CA LYS A 137 -9.41 -16.13 -7.22
C LYS A 137 -8.41 -17.03 -6.49
N VAL A 138 -7.66 -17.85 -7.20
CA VAL A 138 -6.61 -18.69 -6.61
C VAL A 138 -5.50 -17.81 -6.00
N HIS A 139 -5.14 -16.72 -6.66
CA HIS A 139 -4.09 -15.83 -6.19
C HIS A 139 -4.50 -15.07 -4.92
N ILE A 140 -5.71 -14.50 -4.87
CA ILE A 140 -6.20 -13.80 -3.66
C ILE A 140 -6.30 -14.75 -2.46
N GLU A 141 -6.69 -16.00 -2.66
CA GLU A 141 -6.72 -17.00 -1.59
C GLU A 141 -5.32 -17.22 -0.99
N LYS A 142 -4.28 -17.33 -1.83
CA LYS A 142 -2.88 -17.46 -1.38
C LYS A 142 -2.40 -16.22 -0.62
N VAL A 143 -2.71 -15.02 -1.12
CA VAL A 143 -2.36 -13.76 -0.45
C VAL A 143 -3.04 -13.69 0.92
N ASN A 144 -4.34 -13.99 0.98
CA ASN A 144 -5.14 -13.93 2.20
C ASN A 144 -4.72 -14.94 3.28
N GLN A 145 -4.08 -16.06 2.92
CA GLN A 145 -3.57 -17.04 3.90
C GLN A 145 -2.50 -16.44 4.82
N ASN A 146 -1.74 -15.47 4.33
CA ASN A 146 -0.65 -14.82 5.09
C ASN A 146 -1.08 -13.51 5.77
N LEU A 147 -2.35 -13.11 5.63
CA LEU A 147 -2.90 -11.88 6.20
C LEU A 147 -3.71 -12.14 7.46
N ALA A 148 -3.65 -11.21 8.41
CA ALA A 148 -4.59 -11.18 9.52
C ALA A 148 -6.04 -11.06 9.01
N ASN A 149 -7.01 -11.57 9.75
CA ASN A 149 -8.41 -11.63 9.30
C ASN A 149 -8.97 -10.27 8.86
N TYR A 150 -8.54 -9.19 9.50
CA TYR A 150 -9.00 -7.83 9.19
C TYR A 150 -8.28 -7.19 7.99
N GLU A 151 -7.15 -7.76 7.56
CA GLU A 151 -6.36 -7.32 6.39
C GLU A 151 -6.74 -8.05 5.11
N ARG A 152 -7.47 -9.16 5.24
CA ARG A 152 -7.85 -10.00 4.10
C ARG A 152 -8.67 -9.23 3.09
N ILE A 153 -8.26 -9.32 1.84
CA ILE A 153 -8.98 -8.75 0.71
C ILE A 153 -10.26 -9.55 0.49
N SER A 154 -11.40 -8.86 0.55
CA SER A 154 -12.70 -9.49 0.28
C SER A 154 -13.01 -9.61 -1.21
N THR A 155 -12.58 -8.63 -1.99
CA THR A 155 -12.93 -8.49 -3.40
C THR A 155 -11.79 -7.89 -4.20
N ILE A 156 -11.51 -8.41 -5.39
CA ILE A 156 -10.68 -7.76 -6.41
C ILE A 156 -11.60 -7.17 -7.47
N VAL A 157 -11.40 -5.91 -7.80
CA VAL A 157 -12.09 -5.21 -8.88
C VAL A 157 -11.09 -4.91 -9.99
N VAL A 158 -11.25 -5.57 -11.12
CA VAL A 158 -10.50 -5.24 -12.34
C VAL A 158 -11.14 -4.02 -12.95
N THR A 159 -10.46 -2.87 -12.86
CA THR A 159 -11.01 -1.61 -13.35
C THR A 159 -10.94 -1.55 -14.88
N LYS A 160 -12.01 -1.02 -15.50
CA LYS A 160 -12.09 -0.84 -16.94
C LYS A 160 -11.09 0.18 -17.46
N GLU A 161 -10.89 1.24 -16.70
CA GLU A 161 -9.95 2.29 -17.05
C GLU A 161 -8.52 1.87 -16.71
N ILE A 162 -7.65 1.93 -17.71
CA ILE A 162 -6.20 1.75 -17.51
C ILE A 162 -5.65 3.00 -16.82
N TRP A 163 -4.99 2.82 -15.69
CA TRP A 163 -4.40 3.92 -14.95
C TRP A 163 -3.14 4.41 -15.63
N SER A 164 -2.98 5.72 -15.68
CA SER A 164 -1.88 6.36 -16.38
C SER A 164 -1.52 7.71 -15.74
N GLU A 165 -0.42 8.31 -16.19
CA GLU A 165 -0.07 9.68 -15.84
C GLU A 165 -1.06 10.69 -16.45
N GLN A 166 -1.54 10.43 -17.68
CA GLN A 166 -2.47 11.32 -18.40
C GLN A 166 -3.80 11.49 -17.66
N ASN A 167 -4.36 10.41 -17.10
CA ASN A 167 -5.57 10.48 -16.29
C ASN A 167 -5.29 10.77 -14.81
N LYS A 168 -4.02 11.07 -14.47
CA LYS A 168 -3.55 11.47 -13.15
C LYS A 168 -3.70 10.39 -12.05
N LEU A 169 -3.97 9.15 -12.41
CA LEU A 169 -4.06 8.04 -11.46
C LEU A 169 -2.69 7.46 -11.10
N LEU A 170 -1.69 7.68 -11.97
CA LEU A 170 -0.29 7.35 -11.69
C LEU A 170 0.58 8.62 -11.57
N THR A 171 1.72 8.47 -10.88
CA THR A 171 2.80 9.45 -10.90
C THR A 171 3.63 9.28 -12.19
N PRO A 172 4.54 10.24 -12.56
CA PRO A 172 5.47 10.06 -13.66
C PRO A 172 6.39 8.83 -13.50
N THR A 173 6.56 8.33 -12.27
CA THR A 173 7.30 7.10 -11.97
C THR A 173 6.40 5.86 -11.86
N LEU A 174 5.20 5.92 -12.44
CA LEU A 174 4.20 4.87 -12.52
C LEU A 174 3.69 4.34 -11.16
N LYS A 175 3.83 5.11 -10.09
CA LYS A 175 3.26 4.77 -8.78
C LYS A 175 1.80 5.23 -8.69
N VAL A 176 0.94 4.38 -8.15
CA VAL A 176 -0.49 4.67 -7.96
C VAL A 176 -0.69 5.84 -6.99
N LYS A 177 -1.52 6.80 -7.38
CA LYS A 177 -1.96 7.91 -6.53
C LYS A 177 -3.25 7.50 -5.80
N ARG A 178 -3.12 6.88 -4.63
CA ARG A 178 -4.24 6.37 -3.85
C ARG A 178 -5.36 7.40 -3.65
N ASN A 179 -5.01 8.64 -3.30
CA ASN A 179 -5.99 9.71 -3.14
C ASN A 179 -6.81 9.95 -4.42
N LYS A 180 -6.23 9.78 -5.60
CA LYS A 180 -6.95 9.92 -6.88
C LYS A 180 -7.82 8.72 -7.20
N ILE A 181 -7.39 7.54 -6.78
CA ILE A 181 -8.23 6.32 -6.82
C ILE A 181 -9.43 6.50 -5.90
N ASP A 182 -9.24 6.95 -4.66
CA ASP A 182 -10.32 7.22 -3.71
C ASP A 182 -11.28 8.29 -4.25
N GLU A 183 -10.78 9.43 -4.73
CA GLU A 183 -11.61 10.50 -5.33
C GLU A 183 -12.53 9.97 -6.43
N LYS A 184 -12.05 8.99 -7.20
CA LYS A 184 -12.76 8.46 -8.36
C LYS A 184 -13.75 7.34 -8.01
N TYR A 185 -13.35 6.42 -7.14
CA TYR A 185 -14.02 5.13 -6.97
C TYR A 185 -14.64 4.91 -5.59
N MET A 186 -14.37 5.75 -4.58
CA MET A 186 -14.80 5.53 -3.20
C MET A 186 -16.31 5.34 -3.05
N ASN A 187 -17.09 6.00 -3.89
CA ASN A 187 -18.56 5.86 -3.91
C ASN A 187 -19.05 4.46 -4.32
N LYS A 188 -18.19 3.65 -4.98
CA LYS A 188 -18.50 2.29 -5.43
C LYS A 188 -17.98 1.20 -4.48
N TYR A 189 -17.10 1.52 -3.53
CA TYR A 189 -16.41 0.54 -2.69
C TYR A 189 -17.35 -0.37 -1.92
N LEU A 190 -18.40 0.21 -1.34
CA LEU A 190 -19.36 -0.54 -0.55
C LEU A 190 -20.21 -1.48 -1.40
N ASP A 191 -20.58 -1.04 -2.60
CA ASP A 191 -21.34 -1.86 -3.55
C ASP A 191 -20.50 -3.05 -4.03
N TRP A 192 -19.26 -2.81 -4.44
CA TRP A 192 -18.33 -3.87 -4.80
C TRP A 192 -18.04 -4.85 -3.66
N HIS A 193 -17.92 -4.35 -2.42
CA HIS A 193 -17.73 -5.22 -1.27
C HIS A 193 -18.94 -6.13 -0.97
N ARG A 194 -20.15 -5.72 -1.35
CA ARG A 194 -21.40 -6.47 -1.15
C ARG A 194 -21.70 -7.47 -2.25
N GLU A 195 -21.00 -7.41 -3.37
CA GLU A 195 -21.15 -8.40 -4.43
C GLU A 195 -20.83 -9.81 -3.91
N THR A 196 -21.52 -10.80 -4.47
CA THR A 196 -21.31 -12.21 -4.12
C THR A 196 -20.04 -12.79 -4.72
N GLU A 197 -19.55 -12.18 -5.78
CA GLU A 197 -18.32 -12.58 -6.46
C GLU A 197 -17.11 -11.84 -5.90
N ASN A 198 -16.05 -12.60 -5.60
CA ASN A 198 -14.80 -12.02 -5.08
C ASN A 198 -13.94 -11.37 -6.17
N ILE A 199 -14.25 -11.60 -7.44
CA ILE A 199 -13.58 -11.00 -8.59
C ILE A 199 -14.63 -10.32 -9.45
N ILE A 200 -14.52 -9.01 -9.60
CA ILE A 200 -15.44 -8.17 -10.38
C ILE A 200 -14.70 -7.60 -11.58
N MET A 201 -15.26 -7.76 -12.76
CA MET A 201 -14.85 -7.02 -13.95
C MET A 201 -15.72 -5.78 -14.08
N GLU A 202 -15.13 -4.58 -13.89
CA GLU A 202 -15.88 -3.33 -14.02
C GLU A 202 -16.42 -3.19 -15.46
N SER A 203 -17.74 -3.03 -15.58
CA SER A 203 -18.45 -2.91 -16.87
C SER A 203 -18.34 -1.51 -17.52
#